data_9b81211e3a556d253c52ac0144664947
#
_entry.id   9b81211e3a556d253c52ac0144664947
#
_cell.length_a   1.000
_cell.length_b   1.000
_cell.length_c   1.000
_cell.angle_alpha   90.00
_cell.angle_beta   90.00
_cell.angle_gamma   90.00
#
_symmetry.space_group_name_H-M   'P 1'
#
loop_
_entity.id
_entity.type
_entity.pdbx_description
1 polymer ?
#
loop_
_entity_poly.entity_id
_entity_poly.type
_entity_poly.pdbx_seq_one_letter_code
_entity_poly.pdbx_strand_id
1 'polypeptide(L)'
;MRKNILAIALLLIGTTSIWTVVCYHWFGCTDKKNVQENVQKQDSIINYNAGEYDRLLQEQIELYKQLRTYEDAQSKAKTTYQRNRDIVIVRDTINRVDVITLVNSCDSVIAADSLVINNLKEQLNIEGEKVNNLQETVEAYEQKTDVLQGEINNLTSENKKLDKQKKRRNRALVVTSSVAILSTFVLSILL
;
A
#
# COMPACT_ATOMS: atom_id res chain seq x y z
N MET A 1 17.76 -55.94 35.68
CA MET A 1 17.69 -55.59 34.24
C MET A 1 16.41 -54.81 33.85
N ARG A 2 15.19 -55.22 34.25
CA ARG A 2 13.95 -54.51 33.86
C ARG A 2 13.84 -53.04 34.25
N LYS A 3 14.36 -52.63 35.42
CA LYS A 3 14.33 -51.22 35.88
C LYS A 3 15.18 -50.26 35.01
N ASN A 4 16.28 -50.74 34.46
CA ASN A 4 17.15 -49.92 33.61
C ASN A 4 16.57 -49.71 32.20
N ILE A 5 15.83 -50.69 31.68
CA ILE A 5 15.18 -50.57 30.37
C ILE A 5 14.04 -49.53 30.43
N LEU A 6 13.31 -49.51 31.54
CA LEU A 6 12.22 -48.54 31.75
C LEU A 6 12.75 -47.10 31.89
N ALA A 7 13.86 -46.91 32.57
CA ALA A 7 14.53 -45.63 32.70
C ALA A 7 15.06 -45.07 31.34
N ILE A 8 15.65 -45.97 30.51
CA ILE A 8 16.13 -45.63 29.18
C ILE A 8 14.97 -45.26 28.24
N ALA A 9 13.83 -45.99 28.28
CA ALA A 9 12.65 -45.70 27.51
C ALA A 9 12.03 -44.32 27.87
N LEU A 10 11.97 -43.99 29.16
CA LEU A 10 11.47 -42.70 29.64
C LEU A 10 12.38 -41.53 29.23
N LEU A 11 13.71 -41.73 29.25
CA LEU A 11 14.67 -40.74 28.77
C LEU A 11 14.57 -40.50 27.27
N LEU A 12 14.35 -41.54 26.46
CA LEU A 12 14.17 -41.40 25.00
C LEU A 12 12.86 -40.67 24.65
N ILE A 13 11.79 -40.95 25.38
CA ILE A 13 10.48 -40.26 25.17
C ILE A 13 10.61 -38.80 25.60
N GLY A 14 11.28 -38.49 26.68
CA GLY A 14 11.51 -37.11 27.15
C GLY A 14 12.35 -36.27 26.16
N THR A 15 13.42 -36.84 25.62
CA THR A 15 14.28 -36.12 24.68
C THR A 15 13.63 -35.87 23.34
N THR A 16 12.84 -36.80 22.81
CA THR A 16 12.09 -36.61 21.55
C THR A 16 11.00 -35.55 21.69
N SER A 17 10.36 -35.49 22.85
CA SER A 17 9.32 -34.46 23.14
C SER A 17 9.92 -33.05 23.22
N ILE A 18 11.09 -32.91 23.85
CA ILE A 18 11.80 -31.61 23.93
C ILE A 18 12.25 -31.15 22.55
N TRP A 19 12.81 -32.07 21.74
CA TRP A 19 13.26 -31.76 20.38
C TRP A 19 12.13 -31.30 19.45
N THR A 20 10.98 -31.93 19.53
CA THR A 20 9.79 -31.55 18.74
C THR A 20 9.27 -30.15 19.12
N VAL A 21 9.27 -29.81 20.41
CA VAL A 21 8.86 -28.45 20.88
C VAL A 21 9.86 -27.40 20.45
N VAL A 22 11.16 -27.67 20.53
CA VAL A 22 12.21 -26.74 20.10
C VAL A 22 12.18 -26.51 18.60
N CYS A 23 12.03 -27.56 17.79
CA CYS A 23 11.89 -27.43 16.35
C CYS A 23 10.62 -26.65 15.95
N TYR A 24 9.49 -26.88 16.63
CA TYR A 24 8.25 -26.16 16.37
C TYR A 24 8.37 -24.67 16.71
N HIS A 25 9.09 -24.33 17.76
CA HIS A 25 9.29 -22.92 18.16
C HIS A 25 10.29 -22.18 17.25
N TRP A 26 11.32 -22.86 16.75
CA TRP A 26 12.37 -22.23 15.94
C TRP A 26 11.97 -22.06 14.47
N PHE A 27 11.31 -23.04 13.86
CA PHE A 27 10.95 -22.99 12.45
C PHE A 27 9.59 -22.35 12.18
N GLY A 28 8.67 -22.37 13.15
CA GLY A 28 7.33 -21.76 12.97
C GLY A 28 7.28 -20.24 13.18
N CYS A 29 8.25 -19.65 13.89
CA CYS A 29 8.23 -18.20 14.18
C CYS A 29 8.91 -17.32 13.10
N THR A 30 9.85 -17.86 12.33
CA THR A 30 10.61 -17.05 11.35
C THR A 30 9.78 -16.65 10.15
N ASP A 31 8.94 -17.52 9.60
CA ASP A 31 8.14 -17.19 8.42
C ASP A 31 7.05 -16.16 8.74
N LYS A 32 6.38 -16.28 9.88
CA LYS A 32 5.36 -15.31 10.30
C LYS A 32 5.92 -13.93 10.55
N LYS A 33 7.13 -13.83 11.10
CA LYS A 33 7.79 -12.56 11.34
C LYS A 33 8.14 -11.85 10.04
N ASN A 34 8.66 -12.57 9.05
CA ASN A 34 9.00 -12.03 7.73
C ASN A 34 7.76 -11.52 6.97
N VAL A 35 6.64 -12.25 7.02
CA VAL A 35 5.37 -11.82 6.43
C VAL A 35 4.88 -10.54 7.08
N GLN A 36 4.88 -10.48 8.42
CA GLN A 36 4.44 -9.31 9.17
C GLN A 36 5.31 -8.08 8.89
N GLU A 37 6.64 -8.23 8.82
CA GLU A 37 7.56 -7.15 8.46
C GLU A 37 7.31 -6.64 7.04
N ASN A 38 7.09 -7.53 6.07
CA ASN A 38 6.79 -7.14 4.70
C ASN A 38 5.44 -6.40 4.59
N VAL A 39 4.40 -6.88 5.26
CA VAL A 39 3.10 -6.20 5.29
C VAL A 39 3.23 -4.83 5.94
N GLN A 40 3.92 -4.70 7.07
CA GLN A 40 4.15 -3.41 7.74
C GLN A 40 4.93 -2.43 6.86
N LYS A 41 5.92 -2.91 6.10
CA LYS A 41 6.66 -2.07 5.15
C LYS A 41 5.73 -1.52 4.06
N GLN A 42 4.86 -2.36 3.48
CA GLN A 42 3.92 -1.90 2.47
C GLN A 42 2.88 -0.94 3.06
N ASP A 43 2.37 -1.20 4.26
CA ASP A 43 1.47 -0.27 4.95
C ASP A 43 2.13 1.08 5.22
N SER A 44 3.43 1.11 5.54
CA SER A 44 4.18 2.35 5.72
C SER A 44 4.27 3.16 4.41
N ILE A 45 4.53 2.50 3.27
CA ILE A 45 4.57 3.15 1.95
C ILE A 45 3.19 3.71 1.60
N ILE A 46 2.13 2.92 1.77
CA ILE A 46 0.76 3.33 1.49
C ILE A 46 0.36 4.56 2.32
N ASN A 47 0.68 4.55 3.61
CA ASN A 47 0.36 5.68 4.51
C ASN A 47 1.17 6.93 4.18
N TYR A 48 2.46 6.78 3.83
CA TYR A 48 3.28 7.89 3.37
C TYR A 48 2.72 8.50 2.09
N ASN A 49 2.40 7.68 1.11
CA ASN A 49 1.86 8.13 -0.17
C ASN A 49 0.48 8.79 -0.02
N ALA A 50 -0.37 8.30 0.90
CA ALA A 50 -1.65 8.95 1.22
C ALA A 50 -1.44 10.36 1.79
N GLY A 51 -0.49 10.53 2.71
CA GLY A 51 -0.15 11.85 3.26
C GLY A 51 0.43 12.80 2.21
N GLU A 52 1.26 12.29 1.32
CA GLU A 52 1.83 13.08 0.23
C GLU A 52 0.77 13.48 -0.81
N TYR A 53 -0.16 12.59 -1.10
CA TYR A 53 -1.29 12.90 -1.98
C TYR A 53 -2.17 14.03 -1.40
N ASP A 54 -2.45 13.99 -0.09
CA ASP A 54 -3.21 15.05 0.58
C ASP A 54 -2.47 16.39 0.54
N ARG A 55 -1.13 16.40 0.70
CA ARG A 55 -0.30 17.60 0.55
C ARG A 55 -0.43 18.19 -0.86
N LEU A 56 -0.25 17.35 -1.88
CA LEU A 56 -0.37 17.76 -3.27
C LEU A 56 -1.77 18.29 -3.61
N LEU A 57 -2.80 17.70 -3.04
CA LEU A 57 -4.17 18.18 -3.20
C LEU A 57 -4.37 19.59 -2.62
N GLN A 58 -3.82 19.86 -1.43
CA GLN A 58 -3.89 21.21 -0.83
C GLN A 58 -3.12 22.25 -1.66
N GLU A 59 -1.95 21.89 -2.16
CA GLU A 59 -1.16 22.75 -3.04
C GLU A 59 -1.92 23.07 -4.33
N GLN A 60 -2.55 22.09 -4.94
CA GLN A 60 -3.38 22.28 -6.13
C GLN A 60 -4.58 23.21 -5.86
N ILE A 61 -5.25 23.08 -4.72
CA ILE A 61 -6.35 23.98 -4.32
C ILE A 61 -5.86 25.42 -4.24
N GLU A 62 -4.66 25.65 -3.72
CA GLU A 62 -4.07 26.98 -3.63
C GLU A 62 -3.74 27.54 -5.01
N LEU A 63 -3.19 26.73 -5.91
CA LEU A 63 -2.92 27.13 -7.29
C LEU A 63 -4.22 27.47 -8.06
N TYR A 64 -5.32 26.76 -7.82
CA TYR A 64 -6.63 27.12 -8.41
C TYR A 64 -7.14 28.49 -7.93
N LYS A 65 -6.92 28.84 -6.66
CA LYS A 65 -7.28 30.18 -6.16
C LYS A 65 -6.43 31.25 -6.81
N GLN A 66 -5.13 31.00 -6.96
CA GLN A 66 -4.21 31.91 -7.65
C GLN A 66 -4.59 32.07 -9.14
N LEU A 67 -4.92 30.96 -9.82
CA LEU A 67 -5.34 30.98 -11.21
C LEU A 67 -6.54 31.92 -11.40
N ARG A 68 -7.54 31.84 -10.55
CA ARG A 68 -8.72 32.71 -10.60
C ARG A 68 -8.32 34.19 -10.50
N THR A 69 -7.39 34.51 -9.62
CA THR A 69 -6.86 35.88 -9.48
C THR A 69 -6.11 36.34 -10.74
N TYR A 70 -5.34 35.44 -11.36
CA TYR A 70 -4.62 35.74 -12.60
C TYR A 70 -5.55 35.89 -13.80
N GLU A 71 -6.61 35.08 -13.90
CA GLU A 71 -7.64 35.20 -14.94
C GLU A 71 -8.39 36.53 -14.82
N ASP A 72 -8.72 36.97 -13.60
CA ASP A 72 -9.33 38.29 -13.36
C ASP A 72 -8.40 39.43 -13.79
N ALA A 73 -7.11 39.33 -13.47
CA ALA A 73 -6.11 40.31 -13.89
C ALA A 73 -5.94 40.33 -15.43
N GLN A 74 -5.89 39.17 -16.06
CA GLN A 74 -5.84 39.01 -17.51
C GLN A 74 -7.06 39.64 -18.19
N SER A 75 -8.25 39.39 -17.69
CA SER A 75 -9.50 39.96 -18.21
C SER A 75 -9.49 41.49 -18.16
N LYS A 76 -9.04 42.06 -17.03
CA LYS A 76 -8.87 43.50 -16.87
C LYS A 76 -7.82 44.08 -17.84
N ALA A 77 -6.70 43.42 -17.99
CA ALA A 77 -5.64 43.83 -18.92
C ALA A 77 -6.13 43.83 -20.38
N LYS A 78 -6.81 42.72 -20.79
CA LYS A 78 -7.42 42.60 -22.13
C LYS A 78 -8.46 43.72 -22.40
N THR A 79 -9.31 44.02 -21.43
CA THR A 79 -10.32 45.10 -21.54
C THR A 79 -9.64 46.46 -21.70
N THR A 80 -8.59 46.74 -20.94
CA THR A 80 -7.82 47.97 -21.03
C THR A 80 -7.10 48.10 -22.39
N TYR A 81 -6.50 46.99 -22.86
CA TYR A 81 -5.88 46.96 -24.18
C TYR A 81 -6.89 47.24 -25.31
N GLN A 82 -8.07 46.61 -25.28
CA GLN A 82 -9.13 46.84 -26.27
C GLN A 82 -9.57 48.31 -26.29
N ARG A 83 -9.79 48.89 -25.11
CA ARG A 83 -10.15 50.33 -24.99
C ARG A 83 -9.05 51.21 -25.61
N ASN A 84 -7.81 50.98 -25.28
CA ASN A 84 -6.71 51.78 -25.79
C ASN A 84 -6.53 51.62 -27.31
N ARG A 85 -6.71 50.40 -27.82
CA ARG A 85 -6.72 50.10 -29.25
C ARG A 85 -7.82 50.87 -29.98
N ASP A 86 -9.06 50.86 -29.43
CA ASP A 86 -10.20 51.53 -30.05
C ASP A 86 -10.00 53.05 -30.07
N ILE A 87 -9.39 53.60 -29.03
CA ILE A 87 -9.02 55.04 -29.03
C ILE A 87 -8.05 55.36 -30.17
N VAL A 88 -7.03 54.51 -30.40
CA VAL A 88 -6.07 54.72 -31.46
C VAL A 88 -6.68 54.58 -32.85
N ILE A 89 -7.65 53.64 -33.03
CA ILE A 89 -8.27 53.39 -34.33
C ILE A 89 -9.26 54.54 -34.72
N VAL A 90 -9.96 55.11 -33.75
CA VAL A 90 -11.02 56.11 -34.01
C VAL A 90 -10.46 57.51 -34.17
N ARG A 91 -9.23 57.80 -33.74
CA ARG A 91 -8.61 59.14 -33.85
C ARG A 91 -8.04 59.38 -35.22
N ASP A 92 -8.42 60.52 -35.83
CA ASP A 92 -7.84 60.98 -37.12
C ASP A 92 -6.35 61.31 -37.02
N THR A 93 -5.85 61.66 -35.83
CA THR A 93 -4.43 61.96 -35.57
C THR A 93 -3.93 61.08 -34.40
N ILE A 94 -3.02 60.18 -34.71
CA ILE A 94 -2.33 59.31 -33.71
C ILE A 94 -1.15 60.10 -33.14
N ASN A 95 -1.19 60.38 -31.84
CA ASN A 95 -0.05 60.97 -31.18
C ASN A 95 0.83 59.92 -30.50
N ARG A 96 2.08 60.32 -30.15
CA ARG A 96 3.06 59.40 -29.51
C ARG A 96 2.58 58.84 -28.18
N VAL A 97 1.77 59.57 -27.43
CA VAL A 97 1.25 59.16 -26.13
C VAL A 97 0.24 58.01 -26.29
N ASP A 98 -0.61 58.06 -27.27
CA ASP A 98 -1.62 57.02 -27.56
C ASP A 98 -0.93 55.70 -27.94
N VAL A 99 0.14 55.77 -28.75
CA VAL A 99 0.95 54.58 -29.12
C VAL A 99 1.64 53.99 -27.92
N ILE A 100 2.29 54.78 -27.07
CA ILE A 100 2.94 54.31 -25.86
C ILE A 100 1.93 53.66 -24.93
N THR A 101 0.74 54.24 -24.74
CA THR A 101 -0.30 53.70 -23.89
C THR A 101 -0.81 52.35 -24.42
N LEU A 102 -0.98 52.23 -25.74
CA LEU A 102 -1.34 50.96 -26.38
C LEU A 102 -0.26 49.87 -26.17
N VAL A 103 1.00 50.21 -26.38
CA VAL A 103 2.12 49.27 -26.16
C VAL A 103 2.17 48.81 -24.70
N ASN A 104 2.11 49.72 -23.74
CA ASN A 104 2.12 49.37 -22.32
C ASN A 104 0.92 48.47 -21.93
N SER A 105 -0.24 48.70 -22.53
CA SER A 105 -1.41 47.79 -22.28
C SER A 105 -1.23 46.42 -22.93
N CYS A 106 -0.57 46.31 -24.07
CA CYS A 106 -0.17 45.05 -24.69
C CYS A 106 0.80 44.28 -23.80
N ASP A 107 1.83 44.93 -23.29
CA ASP A 107 2.79 44.34 -22.37
C ASP A 107 2.11 43.84 -21.09
N SER A 108 1.11 44.55 -20.59
CA SER A 108 0.32 44.14 -19.43
C SER A 108 -0.50 42.85 -19.72
N VAL A 109 -1.02 42.68 -20.93
CA VAL A 109 -1.71 41.45 -21.35
C VAL A 109 -0.72 40.30 -21.41
N ILE A 110 0.45 40.50 -22.04
CA ILE A 110 1.49 39.47 -22.13
C ILE A 110 1.96 39.03 -20.75
N ALA A 111 2.17 39.95 -19.83
CA ALA A 111 2.56 39.65 -18.47
C ALA A 111 1.47 38.83 -17.74
N ALA A 112 0.20 39.20 -17.87
CA ALA A 112 -0.92 38.49 -17.28
C ALA A 112 -1.08 37.09 -17.88
N ASP A 113 -0.98 36.96 -19.20
CA ASP A 113 -1.01 35.63 -19.88
C ASP A 113 0.14 34.74 -19.40
N SER A 114 1.33 35.29 -19.18
CA SER A 114 2.50 34.58 -18.67
C SER A 114 2.24 34.01 -17.26
N LEU A 115 1.58 34.76 -16.39
CA LEU A 115 1.23 34.28 -15.04
C LEU A 115 0.24 33.11 -15.09
N VAL A 116 -0.79 33.21 -15.96
CA VAL A 116 -1.75 32.12 -16.16
C VAL A 116 -1.04 30.85 -16.68
N ILE A 117 -0.18 31.02 -17.69
CA ILE A 117 0.55 29.88 -18.28
C ILE A 117 1.47 29.21 -17.24
N ASN A 118 2.19 29.98 -16.43
CA ASN A 118 3.07 29.43 -15.42
C ASN A 118 2.28 28.66 -14.33
N ASN A 119 1.17 29.22 -13.86
CA ASN A 119 0.32 28.55 -12.91
C ASN A 119 -0.23 27.22 -13.46
N LEU A 120 -0.70 27.22 -14.73
CA LEU A 120 -1.18 25.99 -15.37
C LEU A 120 -0.07 24.93 -15.52
N LYS A 121 1.18 25.35 -15.78
CA LYS A 121 2.32 24.41 -15.80
C LYS A 121 2.60 23.80 -14.43
N GLU A 122 2.51 24.59 -13.36
CA GLU A 122 2.64 24.08 -11.99
C GLU A 122 1.54 23.11 -11.64
N GLN A 123 0.29 23.40 -12.00
CA GLN A 123 -0.84 22.47 -11.81
C GLN A 123 -0.62 21.15 -12.55
N LEU A 124 -0.13 21.21 -13.80
CA LEU A 124 0.17 20.01 -14.58
C LEU A 124 1.28 19.17 -13.94
N ASN A 125 2.30 19.82 -13.37
CA ASN A 125 3.38 19.14 -12.65
C ASN A 125 2.83 18.39 -11.42
N ILE A 126 2.01 19.05 -10.60
CA ILE A 126 1.36 18.45 -9.44
C ILE A 126 0.48 17.25 -9.83
N GLU A 127 -0.27 17.35 -10.93
CA GLU A 127 -1.04 16.20 -11.43
C GLU A 127 -0.12 15.03 -11.81
N GLY A 128 1.02 15.31 -12.43
CA GLY A 128 2.03 14.28 -12.72
C GLY A 128 2.56 13.60 -11.45
N GLU A 129 2.87 14.37 -10.41
CA GLU A 129 3.33 13.85 -9.12
C GLU A 129 2.25 13.01 -8.44
N LYS A 130 0.98 13.44 -8.48
CA LYS A 130 -0.16 12.66 -7.96
C LYS A 130 -0.33 11.33 -8.67
N VAL A 131 -0.18 11.30 -9.99
CA VAL A 131 -0.23 10.06 -10.78
C VAL A 131 0.88 9.11 -10.37
N ASN A 132 2.12 9.59 -10.25
CA ASN A 132 3.25 8.77 -9.80
C ASN A 132 3.02 8.21 -8.38
N ASN A 133 2.56 9.04 -7.45
CA ASN A 133 2.25 8.63 -6.08
C ASN A 133 1.15 7.55 -6.03
N LEU A 134 0.11 7.69 -6.84
CA LEU A 134 -0.95 6.68 -6.95
C LEU A 134 -0.42 5.37 -7.55
N GLN A 135 0.48 5.44 -8.53
CA GLN A 135 1.09 4.25 -9.11
C GLN A 135 1.93 3.49 -8.09
N GLU A 136 2.78 4.18 -7.33
CA GLU A 136 3.54 3.56 -6.23
C GLU A 136 2.64 2.93 -5.18
N THR A 137 1.51 3.57 -4.89
CA THR A 137 0.51 3.03 -3.97
C THR A 137 -0.11 1.73 -4.50
N VAL A 138 -0.45 1.68 -5.79
CA VAL A 138 -0.97 0.47 -6.43
C VAL A 138 0.06 -0.66 -6.38
N GLU A 139 1.31 -0.39 -6.72
CA GLU A 139 2.40 -1.37 -6.64
C GLU A 139 2.59 -1.91 -5.22
N ALA A 140 2.48 -1.04 -4.20
CA ALA A 140 2.56 -1.45 -2.80
C ALA A 140 1.38 -2.37 -2.40
N TYR A 141 0.17 -2.09 -2.86
CA TYR A 141 -0.98 -2.97 -2.63
C TYR A 141 -0.86 -4.31 -3.35
N GLU A 142 -0.35 -4.34 -4.57
CA GLU A 142 -0.09 -5.58 -5.31
C GLU A 142 0.92 -6.46 -4.56
N GLN A 143 2.05 -5.90 -4.15
CA GLN A 143 3.06 -6.62 -3.37
C GLN A 143 2.49 -7.14 -2.04
N LYS A 144 1.68 -6.35 -1.34
CA LYS A 144 1.00 -6.78 -0.12
C LYS A 144 0.06 -7.96 -0.38
N THR A 145 -0.68 -7.89 -1.46
CA THR A 145 -1.63 -8.95 -1.87
C THR A 145 -0.89 -10.24 -2.18
N ASP A 146 0.23 -10.18 -2.89
CA ASP A 146 1.06 -11.35 -3.22
C ASP A 146 1.61 -12.03 -1.97
N VAL A 147 2.11 -11.23 -1.01
CA VAL A 147 2.59 -11.75 0.29
C VAL A 147 1.49 -12.46 1.05
N LEU A 148 0.31 -11.85 1.16
CA LEU A 148 -0.85 -12.44 1.84
C LEU A 148 -1.36 -13.70 1.14
N GLN A 149 -1.39 -13.72 -0.18
CA GLN A 149 -1.77 -14.90 -0.96
C GLN A 149 -0.79 -16.06 -0.75
N GLY A 150 0.51 -15.76 -0.68
CA GLY A 150 1.54 -16.74 -0.30
C GLY A 150 1.28 -17.36 1.07
N GLU A 151 0.95 -16.54 2.08
CA GLU A 151 0.62 -17.00 3.42
C GLU A 151 -0.64 -17.87 3.44
N ILE A 152 -1.69 -17.47 2.74
CA ILE A 152 -2.93 -18.27 2.60
C ILE A 152 -2.62 -19.65 2.01
N ASN A 153 -1.79 -19.72 0.98
CA ASN A 153 -1.39 -20.97 0.35
C ASN A 153 -0.60 -21.87 1.32
N ASN A 154 0.31 -21.29 2.10
CA ASN A 154 1.07 -22.01 3.12
C ASN A 154 0.16 -22.55 4.22
N LEU A 155 -0.70 -21.72 4.79
CA LEU A 155 -1.66 -22.11 5.82
C LEU A 155 -2.64 -23.20 5.32
N THR A 156 -3.05 -23.10 4.06
CA THR A 156 -3.92 -24.13 3.44
C THR A 156 -3.19 -25.47 3.33
N SER A 157 -1.90 -25.45 2.96
CA SER A 157 -1.06 -26.65 2.91
C SER A 157 -0.86 -27.26 4.29
N GLU A 158 -0.55 -26.43 5.30
CA GLU A 158 -0.41 -26.87 6.69
C GLU A 158 -1.70 -27.49 7.24
N ASN A 159 -2.84 -26.86 7.01
CA ASN A 159 -4.15 -27.39 7.40
C ASN A 159 -4.41 -28.76 6.78
N LYS A 160 -4.10 -28.94 5.49
CA LYS A 160 -4.22 -30.27 4.84
C LYS A 160 -3.29 -31.32 5.46
N LYS A 161 -2.08 -30.92 5.87
CA LYS A 161 -1.15 -31.83 6.58
C LYS A 161 -1.68 -32.21 7.97
N LEU A 162 -2.17 -31.22 8.73
CA LEU A 162 -2.75 -31.44 10.06
C LEU A 162 -4.00 -32.32 9.99
N ASP A 163 -4.87 -32.14 9.01
CA ASP A 163 -6.03 -33.00 8.80
C ASP A 163 -5.65 -34.46 8.50
N LYS A 164 -4.61 -34.65 7.67
CA LYS A 164 -4.07 -36.00 7.41
C LYS A 164 -3.51 -36.63 8.69
N GLN A 165 -2.75 -35.86 9.48
CA GLN A 165 -2.20 -36.34 10.77
C GLN A 165 -3.31 -36.67 11.77
N LYS A 166 -4.33 -35.81 11.89
CA LYS A 166 -5.50 -36.03 12.73
C LYS A 166 -6.23 -37.31 12.34
N LYS A 167 -6.46 -37.54 11.05
CA LYS A 167 -7.08 -38.79 10.54
C LYS A 167 -6.23 -40.02 10.86
N ARG A 168 -4.88 -39.92 10.69
CA ARG A 168 -3.98 -41.04 11.06
C ARG A 168 -4.01 -41.32 12.56
N ARG A 169 -3.93 -40.28 13.41
CA ARG A 169 -4.00 -40.42 14.85
C ARG A 169 -5.34 -41.04 15.33
N ASN A 170 -6.46 -40.58 14.75
CA ASN A 170 -7.78 -41.14 15.09
C ASN A 170 -7.87 -42.61 14.69
N ARG A 171 -7.33 -43.01 13.51
CA ARG A 171 -7.30 -44.44 13.13
C ARG A 171 -6.41 -45.26 14.08
N ALA A 172 -5.27 -44.76 14.49
CA ALA A 172 -4.41 -45.43 15.45
C ALA A 172 -5.09 -45.59 16.80
N LEU A 173 -5.79 -44.56 17.29
CA LEU A 173 -6.58 -44.64 18.54
C LEU A 173 -7.69 -45.70 18.49
N VAL A 174 -8.38 -45.77 17.35
CA VAL A 174 -9.43 -46.81 17.18
C VAL A 174 -8.83 -48.20 17.19
N VAL A 175 -7.70 -48.43 16.51
CA VAL A 175 -7.02 -49.73 16.49
C VAL A 175 -6.48 -50.10 17.89
N THR A 176 -5.82 -49.17 18.58
CA THR A 176 -5.29 -49.44 19.93
C THR A 176 -6.39 -49.71 20.96
N SER A 177 -7.52 -48.98 20.90
CA SER A 177 -8.65 -49.23 21.78
C SER A 177 -9.30 -50.57 21.49
N SER A 178 -9.43 -50.94 20.21
CA SER A 178 -9.97 -52.28 19.84
C SER A 178 -9.09 -53.42 20.32
N VAL A 179 -7.78 -53.30 20.21
CA VAL A 179 -6.81 -54.28 20.72
C VAL A 179 -6.86 -54.36 22.24
N ALA A 180 -6.98 -53.26 22.96
CA ALA A 180 -7.10 -53.23 24.41
C ALA A 180 -8.39 -53.93 24.88
N ILE A 181 -9.52 -53.71 24.22
CA ILE A 181 -10.80 -54.37 24.55
C ILE A 181 -10.69 -55.87 24.29
N LEU A 182 -10.11 -56.29 23.18
CA LEU A 182 -9.93 -57.71 22.87
C LEU A 182 -9.00 -58.38 23.87
N SER A 183 -7.91 -57.73 24.28
CA SER A 183 -6.97 -58.29 25.26
C SER A 183 -7.60 -58.47 26.66
N THR A 184 -8.42 -57.51 27.10
CA THR A 184 -9.16 -57.62 28.37
C THR A 184 -10.23 -58.71 28.31
N PHE A 185 -10.88 -58.90 27.18
CA PHE A 185 -11.87 -59.95 26.99
C PHE A 185 -11.22 -61.34 27.00
N VAL A 186 -10.08 -61.52 26.33
CA VAL A 186 -9.32 -62.79 26.36
C VAL A 186 -8.83 -63.10 27.78
N LEU A 187 -8.36 -62.09 28.51
CA LEU A 187 -7.85 -62.28 29.87
C LEU A 187 -9.01 -62.71 30.82
N SER A 188 -10.23 -62.20 30.62
CA SER A 188 -11.40 -62.53 31.41
C SER A 188 -11.96 -63.94 31.14
N ILE A 189 -11.61 -64.56 30.03
CA ILE A 189 -11.94 -65.93 29.67
C ILE A 189 -10.90 -66.94 30.23
N LEU A 190 -9.67 -66.52 30.43
CA LEU A 190 -8.56 -67.34 30.88
C LEU A 190 -8.41 -67.37 32.42
N LEU A 191 -9.09 -66.50 33.14
CA LEU A 191 -9.20 -66.47 34.60
C LEU A 191 -10.51 -67.08 35.06
#